data_dff9a8b33b1acdc01168e63640ba8282
#
_entry.id   dff9a8b33b1acdc01168e63640ba8282
#
_cell.length_a   1.000
_cell.length_b   1.000
_cell.length_c   1.000
_cell.angle_alpha   90.00
_cell.angle_beta   90.00
_cell.angle_gamma   90.00
#
_symmetry.space_group_name_H-M   'P 1'
#
loop_
_entity.id
_entity.type
_entity.pdbx_description
1 polymer ?
#
loop_
_entity_poly.entity_id
_entity_poly.type
_entity_poly.pdbx_seq_one_letter_code
_entity_poly.pdbx_strand_id
1 'polypeptide(L)'
;MILRQILRKGPIKGHCKFSPKFRLVPQILLVYCASDVSKNSEISPQALTHEFLLKQSSGIAASAVAQLLHYTVAAYVDIANNYMKMLNKQISLTEEFLSRIGDTSAEEKLSDSIIGCRIETKELKEKFSNLESLMVYIEELVNSTTQASFLAGADYYSLSLCEQLNAAKREIQTTKKSVETTEQDYLSVELQAIEKERKKKDKGGNIFSK
;
A
#
# COMPACT_ATOMS: atom_id res chain seq x y z
N MET A 1 -10.43 -1.33 -20.77
CA MET A 1 -9.96 -2.68 -21.18
C MET A 1 -9.01 -3.34 -20.18
N ILE A 2 -8.46 -2.62 -19.23
CA ILE A 2 -7.44 -3.08 -18.24
C ILE A 2 -8.04 -3.89 -17.08
N LEU A 3 -9.27 -3.63 -16.66
CA LEU A 3 -9.94 -4.32 -15.53
C LEU A 3 -10.28 -5.81 -15.79
N ARG A 4 -10.34 -6.26 -17.04
CA ARG A 4 -10.65 -7.67 -17.38
C ARG A 4 -9.46 -8.63 -17.30
N GLN A 5 -8.23 -8.14 -17.24
CA GLN A 5 -7.04 -9.01 -17.15
C GLN A 5 -6.67 -9.38 -15.69
N ILE A 6 -7.12 -8.63 -14.70
CA ILE A 6 -6.81 -8.88 -13.29
C ILE A 6 -7.62 -10.07 -12.73
N LEU A 7 -8.79 -10.38 -13.31
CA LEU A 7 -9.70 -11.43 -12.82
C LEU A 7 -9.45 -12.84 -13.41
N ARG A 8 -8.45 -13.04 -14.28
CA ARG A 8 -8.22 -14.34 -14.96
C ARG A 8 -7.04 -15.16 -14.49
N LYS A 9 -6.28 -14.74 -13.48
CA LYS A 9 -5.23 -15.59 -12.91
C LYS A 9 -5.77 -16.27 -11.64
N GLY A 10 -5.90 -17.59 -11.75
CA GLY A 10 -6.53 -18.48 -10.77
C GLY A 10 -5.90 -18.50 -9.38
N PRO A 11 -6.39 -19.37 -8.46
CA PRO A 11 -6.15 -19.27 -7.03
C PRO A 11 -4.69 -19.49 -6.68
N ILE A 12 -4.02 -18.45 -6.22
CA ILE A 12 -2.70 -18.52 -5.60
C ILE A 12 -2.88 -19.17 -4.24
N LYS A 13 -2.57 -20.48 -4.15
CA LYS A 13 -2.39 -21.19 -2.88
C LYS A 13 -1.08 -20.72 -2.25
N GLY A 14 -1.07 -19.56 -1.63
CA GLY A 14 0.01 -19.10 -0.77
C GLY A 14 -0.50 -19.03 0.66
N HIS A 15 -0.03 -19.90 1.55
CA HIS A 15 -0.26 -19.81 2.98
C HIS A 15 0.45 -18.54 3.50
N CYS A 16 -0.22 -17.40 3.46
CA CYS A 16 0.18 -16.24 4.26
C CYS A 16 -0.07 -16.57 5.73
N LYS A 17 1.01 -16.86 6.46
CA LYS A 17 0.99 -16.79 7.93
C LYS A 17 0.76 -15.35 8.33
N PHE A 18 -0.49 -15.04 8.61
CA PHE A 18 -0.93 -13.76 9.17
C PHE A 18 -0.23 -13.55 10.51
N SER A 19 0.70 -12.62 10.57
CA SER A 19 1.33 -12.19 11.84
C SER A 19 0.34 -11.32 12.59
N PRO A 20 -0.08 -11.69 13.83
CA PRO A 20 -1.11 -10.95 14.56
C PRO A 20 -0.51 -9.77 15.33
N LYS A 21 0.01 -8.76 14.64
CA LYS A 21 0.42 -7.48 15.25
C LYS A 21 -0.37 -6.28 14.77
N PHE A 22 -1.52 -6.52 14.13
CA PHE A 22 -2.48 -5.45 13.95
C PHE A 22 -3.20 -5.20 15.26
N ARG A 23 -2.78 -4.14 15.95
CA ARG A 23 -3.48 -3.56 17.08
C ARG A 23 -4.89 -3.20 16.62
N LEU A 24 -5.86 -3.87 17.22
CA LEU A 24 -7.30 -3.63 17.08
C LEU A 24 -7.58 -2.12 16.96
N VAL A 25 -7.90 -1.66 15.77
CA VAL A 25 -8.80 -0.52 15.61
C VAL A 25 -10.15 -1.02 16.11
N PRO A 26 -10.81 -0.34 17.04
CA PRO A 26 -11.93 -0.92 17.76
C PRO A 26 -13.05 -1.31 16.81
N GLN A 27 -13.44 -2.57 16.85
CA GLN A 27 -14.62 -3.16 16.19
C GLN A 27 -15.96 -2.51 16.63
N ILE A 28 -15.90 -1.41 17.34
CA ILE A 28 -17.05 -0.71 17.92
C ILE A 28 -17.96 -0.12 16.83
N LEU A 29 -17.45 0.18 15.64
CA LEU A 29 -18.25 0.79 14.56
C LEU A 29 -19.08 -0.22 13.75
N LEU A 30 -18.67 -1.49 13.71
CA LEU A 30 -19.42 -2.54 13.00
C LEU A 30 -20.65 -3.03 13.77
N VAL A 31 -20.64 -2.88 15.10
CA VAL A 31 -21.78 -3.30 15.94
C VAL A 31 -22.91 -2.28 15.93
N TYR A 32 -22.62 -1.00 15.70
CA TYR A 32 -23.64 0.04 15.68
C TYR A 32 -24.55 0.00 14.43
N CYS A 33 -24.05 -0.46 13.29
CA CYS A 33 -24.89 -0.61 12.08
C CYS A 33 -25.76 -1.87 12.11
N ALA A 34 -25.41 -2.89 12.90
CA ALA A 34 -26.17 -4.13 12.98
C ALA A 34 -27.24 -4.12 14.09
N SER A 35 -27.12 -3.26 15.09
CA SER A 35 -28.04 -3.24 16.23
C SER A 35 -29.33 -2.43 16.00
N ASP A 36 -29.35 -1.54 15.02
CA ASP A 36 -30.55 -0.76 14.72
C ASP A 36 -31.55 -1.45 13.78
N VAL A 37 -31.18 -2.56 13.13
CA VAL A 37 -32.04 -3.32 12.23
C VAL A 37 -32.95 -4.31 12.99
N SER A 38 -32.66 -4.58 14.27
CA SER A 38 -33.36 -5.64 15.03
C SER A 38 -34.45 -5.14 15.96
N LYS A 39 -34.82 -3.88 15.97
CA LYS A 39 -36.05 -3.44 16.66
C LYS A 39 -37.20 -3.42 15.68
N ASN A 40 -38.15 -4.35 15.85
CA ASN A 40 -39.49 -4.35 15.24
C ASN A 40 -40.14 -2.98 15.42
N SER A 41 -39.81 -1.99 14.65
CA SER A 41 -40.56 -0.78 14.45
C SER A 41 -41.54 -1.09 13.31
N GLU A 42 -42.82 -1.15 13.62
CA GLU A 42 -43.89 -1.06 12.63
C GLU A 42 -43.48 0.03 11.63
N ILE A 43 -43.27 -0.36 10.37
CA ILE A 43 -42.90 0.56 9.29
C ILE A 43 -44.12 1.49 9.11
N SER A 44 -44.02 2.65 9.75
CA SER A 44 -45.03 3.70 9.55
C SER A 44 -45.00 4.10 8.06
N PRO A 45 -46.15 4.35 7.43
CA PRO A 45 -46.21 4.83 6.04
C PRO A 45 -45.35 6.07 5.76
N GLN A 46 -45.00 6.84 6.78
CA GLN A 46 -44.10 7.99 6.73
C GLN A 46 -42.64 7.58 6.50
N ALA A 47 -42.24 6.33 6.77
CA ALA A 47 -40.90 5.82 6.56
C ALA A 47 -40.53 5.57 5.07
N LEU A 48 -41.49 5.64 4.17
CA LEU A 48 -41.31 5.43 2.72
C LEU A 48 -41.30 6.73 1.92
N THR A 49 -41.01 7.86 2.56
CA THR A 49 -40.80 9.12 1.82
C THR A 49 -39.54 9.05 0.97
N HIS A 50 -39.52 9.75 -0.17
CA HIS A 50 -38.32 9.84 -1.02
C HIS A 50 -37.09 10.35 -0.26
N GLU A 51 -37.27 11.29 0.64
CA GLU A 51 -36.21 11.84 1.50
C GLU A 51 -35.59 10.75 2.41
N PHE A 52 -36.43 9.95 3.06
CA PHE A 52 -35.98 8.84 3.89
C PHE A 52 -35.18 7.81 3.07
N LEU A 53 -35.72 7.43 1.90
CA LEU A 53 -35.04 6.48 1.01
C LEU A 53 -33.70 7.01 0.49
N LEU A 54 -33.59 8.28 0.13
CA LEU A 54 -32.38 8.92 -0.28
C LEU A 54 -31.33 8.93 0.85
N LYS A 55 -31.77 9.29 2.06
CA LYS A 55 -30.90 9.29 3.24
C LYS A 55 -30.37 7.89 3.57
N GLN A 56 -31.22 6.89 3.53
CA GLN A 56 -30.83 5.50 3.78
C GLN A 56 -29.88 4.97 2.71
N SER A 57 -30.20 5.20 1.43
CA SER A 57 -29.34 4.78 0.31
C SER A 57 -27.97 5.44 0.37
N SER A 58 -27.92 6.72 0.74
CA SER A 58 -26.69 7.47 0.93
C SER A 58 -25.83 6.89 2.06
N GLY A 59 -26.43 6.47 3.18
CA GLY A 59 -25.74 5.79 4.26
C GLY A 59 -25.11 4.46 3.84
N ILE A 60 -25.82 3.66 3.04
CA ILE A 60 -25.29 2.40 2.49
C ILE A 60 -24.11 2.68 1.55
N ALA A 61 -24.25 3.64 0.65
CA ALA A 61 -23.17 4.03 -0.26
C ALA A 61 -21.93 4.52 0.50
N ALA A 62 -22.12 5.39 1.50
CA ALA A 62 -21.06 5.89 2.34
C ALA A 62 -20.31 4.76 3.09
N SER A 63 -21.05 3.80 3.64
CA SER A 63 -20.45 2.63 4.30
C SER A 63 -19.63 1.77 3.35
N ALA A 64 -20.10 1.53 2.14
CA ALA A 64 -19.38 0.75 1.12
C ALA A 64 -18.10 1.46 0.68
N VAL A 65 -18.16 2.78 0.48
CA VAL A 65 -16.99 3.60 0.11
C VAL A 65 -15.99 3.69 1.25
N ALA A 66 -16.43 3.79 2.50
CA ALA A 66 -15.58 3.74 3.68
C ALA A 66 -14.79 2.42 3.78
N GLN A 67 -15.46 1.29 3.51
CA GLN A 67 -14.80 -0.02 3.48
C GLN A 67 -13.77 -0.11 2.36
N LEU A 68 -14.11 0.38 1.16
CA LEU A 68 -13.18 0.40 0.03
C LEU A 68 -11.93 1.24 0.35
N LEU A 69 -12.11 2.43 0.93
CA LEU A 69 -11.02 3.28 1.40
C LEU A 69 -10.12 2.52 2.40
N HIS A 70 -10.73 1.91 3.42
CA HIS A 70 -10.00 1.18 4.45
C HIS A 70 -9.15 0.04 3.86
N TYR A 71 -9.74 -0.81 3.01
CA TYR A 71 -8.99 -1.92 2.39
C TYR A 71 -7.90 -1.44 1.43
N THR A 72 -8.12 -0.34 0.73
CA THR A 72 -7.10 0.22 -0.16
C THR A 72 -5.92 0.78 0.62
N VAL A 73 -6.16 1.49 1.74
CA VAL A 73 -5.11 1.97 2.63
C VAL A 73 -4.33 0.80 3.25
N ALA A 74 -5.03 -0.23 3.72
CA ALA A 74 -4.37 -1.41 4.28
C ALA A 74 -3.47 -2.10 3.24
N ALA A 75 -3.95 -2.26 2.00
CA ALA A 75 -3.16 -2.83 0.91
C ALA A 75 -1.95 -1.95 0.55
N TYR A 76 -2.13 -0.61 0.56
CA TYR A 76 -1.06 0.34 0.32
C TYR A 76 0.07 0.21 1.35
N VAL A 77 -0.28 0.18 2.63
CA VAL A 77 0.68 0.02 3.73
C VAL A 77 1.39 -1.33 3.67
N ASP A 78 0.67 -2.41 3.37
CA ASP A 78 1.26 -3.76 3.27
C ASP A 78 2.27 -3.86 2.11
N ILE A 79 1.91 -3.37 0.92
CA ILE A 79 2.82 -3.36 -0.24
C ILE A 79 4.03 -2.45 0.01
N ALA A 80 3.83 -1.27 0.63
CA ALA A 80 4.93 -0.37 0.99
C ALA A 80 5.92 -1.04 1.96
N ASN A 81 5.41 -1.72 3.00
CA ASN A 81 6.24 -2.45 3.95
C ASN A 81 7.03 -3.59 3.29
N ASN A 82 6.40 -4.33 2.38
CA ASN A 82 7.07 -5.38 1.62
C ASN A 82 8.15 -4.80 0.69
N TYR A 83 7.88 -3.67 0.06
CA TYR A 83 8.84 -2.96 -0.80
C TYR A 83 10.04 -2.47 0.01
N MET A 84 9.84 -1.79 1.14
CA MET A 84 10.92 -1.36 2.03
C MET A 84 11.76 -2.54 2.55
N LYS A 85 11.11 -3.66 2.89
CA LYS A 85 11.80 -4.89 3.32
C LYS A 85 12.72 -5.43 2.22
N MET A 86 12.30 -5.39 0.96
CA MET A 86 13.13 -5.83 -0.16
C MET A 86 14.27 -4.85 -0.44
N LEU A 87 14.05 -3.54 -0.33
CA LEU A 87 15.12 -2.54 -0.41
C LEU A 87 16.18 -2.76 0.67
N ASN A 88 15.77 -2.95 1.92
CA ASN A 88 16.70 -3.25 3.02
C ASN A 88 17.49 -4.55 2.79
N LYS A 89 16.86 -5.58 2.23
CA LYS A 89 17.56 -6.81 1.84
C LYS A 89 18.61 -6.54 0.75
N GLN A 90 18.29 -5.71 -0.24
CA GLN A 90 19.25 -5.30 -1.27
C GLN A 90 20.43 -4.52 -0.69
N ILE A 91 20.17 -3.58 0.23
CA ILE A 91 21.21 -2.84 0.96
C ILE A 91 22.17 -3.83 1.62
N SER A 92 21.64 -4.76 2.43
CA SER A 92 22.47 -5.73 3.15
C SER A 92 23.29 -6.63 2.21
N LEU A 93 22.70 -7.10 1.10
CA LEU A 93 23.40 -7.90 0.10
C LEU A 93 24.50 -7.11 -0.61
N THR A 94 24.25 -5.83 -0.91
CA THR A 94 25.24 -4.96 -1.56
C THR A 94 26.38 -4.64 -0.61
N GLU A 95 26.13 -4.38 0.67
CA GLU A 95 27.16 -4.18 1.69
C GLU A 95 27.99 -5.44 1.89
N GLU A 96 27.37 -6.61 1.93
CA GLU A 96 28.09 -7.89 2.00
C GLU A 96 28.97 -8.11 0.77
N PHE A 97 28.45 -7.83 -0.43
CA PHE A 97 29.22 -7.88 -1.67
C PHE A 97 30.46 -6.97 -1.61
N LEU A 98 30.28 -5.73 -1.13
CA LEU A 98 31.36 -4.76 -0.98
C LEU A 98 32.43 -5.18 0.04
N SER A 99 32.07 -5.98 1.04
CA SER A 99 33.00 -6.50 2.04
C SER A 99 33.83 -7.68 1.54
N ARG A 100 33.30 -8.45 0.55
CA ARG A 100 33.91 -9.66 0.01
C ARG A 100 34.56 -9.46 -1.37
N ILE A 101 34.78 -8.23 -1.77
CA ILE A 101 35.47 -7.91 -3.03
C ILE A 101 36.87 -8.53 -3.03
N GLY A 102 37.12 -9.47 -3.98
CA GLY A 102 38.38 -10.22 -4.13
C GLY A 102 38.21 -11.73 -4.00
N ASP A 103 37.09 -12.21 -3.45
CA ASP A 103 36.70 -13.63 -3.44
C ASP A 103 35.73 -13.91 -4.60
N THR A 104 36.24 -14.37 -5.72
CA THR A 104 35.47 -14.57 -6.96
C THR A 104 34.27 -15.49 -6.80
N SER A 105 34.36 -16.55 -5.97
CA SER A 105 33.24 -17.49 -5.76
C SER A 105 32.13 -16.90 -4.90
N ALA A 106 32.47 -16.04 -3.93
CA ALA A 106 31.46 -15.34 -3.11
C ALA A 106 30.82 -14.19 -3.89
N GLU A 107 31.62 -13.46 -4.68
CA GLU A 107 31.13 -12.37 -5.54
C GLU A 107 30.06 -12.86 -6.53
N GLU A 108 30.25 -14.00 -7.19
CA GLU A 108 29.31 -14.57 -8.17
C GLU A 108 27.95 -14.90 -7.51
N LYS A 109 27.95 -15.61 -6.39
CA LYS A 109 26.73 -15.99 -5.66
C LYS A 109 25.96 -14.78 -5.14
N LEU A 110 26.66 -13.78 -4.62
CA LEU A 110 26.05 -12.55 -4.13
C LEU A 110 25.47 -11.72 -5.28
N SER A 111 26.17 -11.67 -6.42
CA SER A 111 25.68 -11.00 -7.63
C SER A 111 24.34 -11.59 -8.09
N ASP A 112 24.22 -12.92 -8.17
CA ASP A 112 22.97 -13.59 -8.56
C ASP A 112 21.86 -13.30 -7.56
N SER A 113 22.16 -13.27 -6.26
CA SER A 113 21.21 -12.94 -5.21
C SER A 113 20.72 -11.49 -5.30
N ILE A 114 21.60 -10.55 -5.62
CA ILE A 114 21.29 -9.14 -5.84
C ILE A 114 20.39 -8.97 -7.07
N ILE A 115 20.68 -9.68 -8.17
CA ILE A 115 19.86 -9.64 -9.39
C ILE A 115 18.45 -10.15 -9.10
N GLY A 116 18.31 -11.29 -8.41
CA GLY A 116 17.01 -11.82 -8.01
C GLY A 116 16.21 -10.84 -7.14
N CYS A 117 16.87 -10.23 -6.15
CA CYS A 117 16.26 -9.21 -5.30
C CYS A 117 15.79 -7.98 -6.11
N ARG A 118 16.57 -7.52 -7.09
CA ARG A 118 16.19 -6.38 -7.95
C ARG A 118 14.92 -6.64 -8.75
N ILE A 119 14.72 -7.85 -9.23
CA ILE A 119 13.50 -8.24 -9.96
C ILE A 119 12.28 -8.15 -9.04
N GLU A 120 12.36 -8.77 -7.85
CA GLU A 120 11.28 -8.73 -6.86
C GLU A 120 10.97 -7.30 -6.40
N THR A 121 11.99 -6.49 -6.18
CA THR A 121 11.83 -5.07 -5.79
C THR A 121 11.13 -4.26 -6.89
N LYS A 122 11.47 -4.50 -8.16
CA LYS A 122 10.82 -3.83 -9.29
C LYS A 122 9.33 -4.17 -9.37
N GLU A 123 8.98 -5.44 -9.19
CA GLU A 123 7.57 -5.87 -9.17
C GLU A 123 6.78 -5.22 -8.01
N LEU A 124 7.39 -5.12 -6.83
CA LEU A 124 6.76 -4.46 -5.68
C LEU A 124 6.62 -2.96 -5.90
N LYS A 125 7.61 -2.30 -6.50
CA LYS A 125 7.53 -0.88 -6.87
C LYS A 125 6.40 -0.61 -7.85
N GLU A 126 6.22 -1.47 -8.86
CA GLU A 126 5.11 -1.35 -9.81
C GLU A 126 3.75 -1.51 -9.12
N LYS A 127 3.60 -2.50 -8.22
CA LYS A 127 2.38 -2.68 -7.42
C LYS A 127 2.10 -1.47 -6.53
N PHE A 128 3.13 -0.92 -5.90
CA PHE A 128 3.04 0.26 -5.06
C PHE A 128 2.56 1.48 -5.86
N SER A 129 3.15 1.75 -7.03
CA SER A 129 2.74 2.83 -7.92
C SER A 129 1.30 2.68 -8.44
N ASN A 130 0.87 1.44 -8.70
CA ASN A 130 -0.52 1.16 -9.09
C ASN A 130 -1.50 1.49 -7.96
N LEU A 131 -1.13 1.22 -6.70
CA LEU A 131 -1.96 1.60 -5.55
C LEU A 131 -1.97 3.10 -5.31
N GLU A 132 -0.87 3.82 -5.53
CA GLU A 132 -0.86 5.29 -5.51
C GLU A 132 -1.87 5.86 -6.51
N SER A 133 -1.86 5.34 -7.73
CA SER A 133 -2.82 5.74 -8.76
C SER A 133 -4.26 5.42 -8.39
N LEU A 134 -4.51 4.24 -7.78
CA LEU A 134 -5.84 3.84 -7.31
C LEU A 134 -6.33 4.77 -6.20
N MET A 135 -5.46 5.19 -5.28
CA MET A 135 -5.83 6.10 -4.18
C MET A 135 -6.39 7.43 -4.66
N VAL A 136 -5.93 7.95 -5.80
CA VAL A 136 -6.48 9.19 -6.39
C VAL A 136 -7.96 9.00 -6.73
N TYR A 137 -8.32 7.90 -7.38
CA TYR A 137 -9.72 7.60 -7.72
C TYR A 137 -10.60 7.33 -6.49
N ILE A 138 -10.02 6.68 -5.47
CA ILE A 138 -10.72 6.45 -4.19
C ILE A 138 -11.00 7.78 -3.49
N GLU A 139 -10.05 8.69 -3.48
CA GLU A 139 -10.24 10.02 -2.90
C GLU A 139 -11.37 10.79 -3.60
N GLU A 140 -11.40 10.77 -4.94
CA GLU A 140 -12.49 11.39 -5.72
C GLU A 140 -13.85 10.76 -5.39
N LEU A 141 -13.89 9.43 -5.28
CA LEU A 141 -15.11 8.70 -4.94
C LEU A 141 -15.61 9.05 -3.53
N VAL A 142 -14.72 9.12 -2.55
CA VAL A 142 -15.05 9.52 -1.18
C VAL A 142 -15.59 10.94 -1.17
N ASN A 143 -14.93 11.90 -1.83
CA ASN A 143 -15.38 13.28 -1.90
C ASN A 143 -16.77 13.40 -2.55
N SER A 144 -17.01 12.71 -3.66
CA SER A 144 -18.30 12.71 -4.35
C SER A 144 -19.40 12.10 -3.49
N THR A 145 -19.11 10.99 -2.79
CA THR A 145 -20.04 10.32 -1.89
C THR A 145 -20.35 11.20 -0.67
N THR A 146 -19.36 11.89 -0.13
CA THR A 146 -19.51 12.84 0.97
C THR A 146 -20.48 13.97 0.60
N GLN A 147 -20.31 14.56 -0.58
CA GLN A 147 -21.20 15.62 -1.08
C GLN A 147 -22.62 15.10 -1.30
N ALA A 148 -22.76 13.93 -1.93
CA ALA A 148 -24.08 13.31 -2.15
C ALA A 148 -24.78 13.00 -0.82
N SER A 149 -24.05 12.50 0.19
CA SER A 149 -24.59 12.22 1.52
C SER A 149 -25.07 13.48 2.23
N PHE A 150 -24.32 14.56 2.12
CA PHE A 150 -24.71 15.85 2.67
C PHE A 150 -26.01 16.38 2.02
N LEU A 151 -26.09 16.37 0.69
CA LEU A 151 -27.28 16.79 -0.04
C LEU A 151 -28.52 15.92 0.23
N ALA A 152 -28.32 14.66 0.56
CA ALA A 152 -29.37 13.74 0.96
C ALA A 152 -29.82 13.90 2.43
N GLY A 153 -29.26 14.87 3.19
CA GLY A 153 -29.55 15.08 4.60
C GLY A 153 -28.96 13.99 5.51
N ALA A 154 -27.92 13.29 5.04
CA ALA A 154 -27.21 12.23 5.76
C ALA A 154 -25.90 12.76 6.36
N ASP A 155 -25.96 13.88 7.08
CA ASP A 155 -24.79 14.66 7.55
C ASP A 155 -23.80 13.84 8.36
N TYR A 156 -24.30 12.91 9.19
CA TYR A 156 -23.45 12.02 9.97
C TYR A 156 -22.50 11.18 9.09
N TYR A 157 -23.02 10.60 8.01
CA TYR A 157 -22.20 9.81 7.08
C TYR A 157 -21.22 10.67 6.30
N SER A 158 -21.63 11.88 5.91
CA SER A 158 -20.78 12.86 5.26
C SER A 158 -19.59 13.23 6.15
N LEU A 159 -19.82 13.58 7.41
CA LEU A 159 -18.76 13.92 8.36
C LEU A 159 -17.84 12.75 8.63
N SER A 160 -18.39 11.55 8.88
CA SER A 160 -17.61 10.34 9.12
C SER A 160 -16.68 9.98 7.96
N LEU A 161 -17.14 10.11 6.71
CA LEU A 161 -16.29 9.89 5.53
C LEU A 161 -15.16 10.91 5.43
N CYS A 162 -15.43 12.18 5.72
CA CYS A 162 -14.37 13.22 5.75
C CYS A 162 -13.29 12.90 6.79
N GLU A 163 -13.67 12.47 7.98
CA GLU A 163 -12.73 12.11 9.04
C GLU A 163 -11.88 10.89 8.65
N GLN A 164 -12.50 9.86 8.07
CA GLN A 164 -11.81 8.67 7.60
C GLN A 164 -10.84 8.98 6.47
N LEU A 165 -11.22 9.83 5.49
CA LEU A 165 -10.34 10.27 4.43
C LEU A 165 -9.12 11.03 4.97
N ASN A 166 -9.34 11.94 5.93
CA ASN A 166 -8.25 12.68 6.54
C ASN A 166 -7.29 11.78 7.34
N ALA A 167 -7.80 10.76 8.01
CA ALA A 167 -6.97 9.75 8.68
C ALA A 167 -6.17 8.94 7.67
N ALA A 168 -6.79 8.46 6.59
CA ALA A 168 -6.16 7.73 5.51
C ALA A 168 -5.03 8.54 4.85
N LYS A 169 -5.26 9.82 4.56
CA LYS A 169 -4.24 10.72 3.99
C LYS A 169 -3.00 10.84 4.88
N ARG A 170 -3.19 10.97 6.20
CA ARG A 170 -2.05 11.03 7.14
C ARG A 170 -1.26 9.73 7.14
N GLU A 171 -1.93 8.60 7.14
CA GLU A 171 -1.28 7.28 7.13
C GLU A 171 -0.48 7.05 5.84
N ILE A 172 -1.08 7.33 4.68
CA ILE A 172 -0.42 7.27 3.38
C ILE A 172 0.80 8.19 3.32
N GLN A 173 0.67 9.43 3.79
CA GLN A 173 1.78 10.37 3.79
C GLN A 173 2.94 9.92 4.68
N THR A 174 2.65 9.34 5.84
CA THR A 174 3.67 8.79 6.74
C THR A 174 4.37 7.60 6.11
N THR A 175 3.62 6.68 5.51
CA THR A 175 4.14 5.52 4.82
C THR A 175 5.01 5.92 3.63
N LYS A 176 4.56 6.89 2.83
CA LYS A 176 5.31 7.42 1.69
C LYS A 176 6.67 8.01 2.09
N LYS A 177 6.71 8.80 3.16
CA LYS A 177 7.98 9.33 3.69
C LYS A 177 8.94 8.22 4.12
N SER A 178 8.42 7.15 4.73
CA SER A 178 9.25 6.00 5.12
C SER A 178 9.83 5.29 3.90
N VAL A 179 9.04 5.11 2.84
CA VAL A 179 9.51 4.55 1.57
C VAL A 179 10.59 5.43 0.95
N GLU A 180 10.35 6.74 0.84
CA GLU A 180 11.31 7.70 0.29
C GLU A 180 12.65 7.68 1.04
N THR A 181 12.62 7.59 2.37
CA THR A 181 13.83 7.47 3.19
C THR A 181 14.60 6.18 2.87
N THR A 182 13.91 5.05 2.80
CA THR A 182 14.53 3.75 2.48
C THR A 182 15.09 3.72 1.04
N GLU A 183 14.41 4.36 0.08
CA GLU A 183 14.94 4.52 -1.29
C GLU A 183 16.23 5.37 -1.32
N GLN A 184 16.30 6.44 -0.52
CA GLN A 184 17.51 7.26 -0.39
C GLN A 184 18.67 6.47 0.21
N ASP A 185 18.43 5.68 1.25
CA ASP A 185 19.43 4.80 1.86
C ASP A 185 19.96 3.78 0.83
N TYR A 186 19.06 3.14 0.08
CA TYR A 186 19.41 2.22 -0.99
C TYR A 186 20.29 2.90 -2.06
N LEU A 187 19.90 4.08 -2.55
CA LEU A 187 20.69 4.82 -3.55
C LEU A 187 22.07 5.19 -3.04
N SER A 188 22.21 5.55 -1.77
CA SER A 188 23.51 5.88 -1.17
C SER A 188 24.47 4.70 -1.18
N VAL A 189 23.98 3.49 -0.87
CA VAL A 189 24.77 2.25 -0.88
C VAL A 189 25.12 1.83 -2.32
N GLU A 190 24.19 1.98 -3.26
CA GLU A 190 24.46 1.70 -4.68
C GLU A 190 25.55 2.61 -5.26
N LEU A 191 25.54 3.90 -4.93
CA LEU A 191 26.59 4.83 -5.33
C LEU A 191 27.97 4.43 -4.77
N GLN A 192 28.04 4.02 -3.51
CA GLN A 192 29.28 3.52 -2.90
C GLN A 192 29.79 2.25 -3.61
N ALA A 193 28.88 1.35 -4.02
CA ALA A 193 29.23 0.15 -4.76
C ALA A 193 29.87 0.49 -6.11
N ILE A 194 29.25 1.38 -6.87
CA ILE A 194 29.75 1.84 -8.17
C ILE A 194 31.15 2.48 -8.04
N GLU A 195 31.36 3.31 -7.03
CA GLU A 195 32.66 3.95 -6.79
C GLU A 195 33.77 2.95 -6.46
N LYS A 196 33.47 1.94 -5.63
CA LYS A 196 34.43 0.89 -5.29
C LYS A 196 34.79 0.03 -6.50
N GLU A 197 33.82 -0.33 -7.32
CA GLU A 197 34.05 -1.07 -8.57
C GLU A 197 34.94 -0.28 -9.56
N ARG A 198 34.71 1.03 -9.73
CA ARG A 198 35.56 1.90 -10.56
C ARG A 198 37.01 1.89 -10.08
N LYS A 199 37.22 2.10 -8.77
CA LYS A 199 38.55 2.09 -8.17
C LYS A 199 39.27 0.74 -8.34
N LYS A 200 38.51 -0.39 -8.38
CA LYS A 200 39.11 -1.73 -8.65
C LYS A 200 39.56 -1.84 -10.11
N LYS A 201 38.77 -1.35 -11.06
CA LYS A 201 39.14 -1.36 -12.51
C LYS A 201 40.36 -0.50 -12.79
N ASP A 202 40.45 0.68 -12.21
CA ASP A 202 41.59 1.60 -12.40
C ASP A 202 42.91 1.01 -11.85
N LYS A 203 42.84 0.27 -10.74
CA LYS A 203 44.03 -0.44 -10.19
C LYS A 203 44.43 -1.66 -11.00
N GLY A 204 43.46 -2.38 -11.63
CA GLY A 204 43.76 -3.54 -12.48
C GLY A 204 44.30 -3.18 -13.87
N GLY A 205 43.94 -2.01 -14.40
CA GLY A 205 44.39 -1.55 -15.71
C GLY A 205 45.88 -1.14 -15.79
N ASN A 206 46.54 -0.89 -14.66
CA ASN A 206 47.92 -0.43 -14.60
C ASN A 206 48.98 -1.55 -14.55
N ILE A 207 48.55 -2.83 -14.56
CA ILE A 207 49.48 -3.99 -14.48
C ILE A 207 49.94 -4.47 -15.86
N PHE A 208 49.29 -4.05 -16.96
CA PHE A 208 49.64 -4.45 -18.33
C PHE A 208 50.45 -3.41 -19.12
N SER A 209 50.96 -2.37 -18.46
CA SER A 209 51.76 -1.31 -19.08
C SER A 209 53.22 -1.30 -18.52
N LYS A 210 53.89 -2.47 -18.53
CA LYS A 210 55.36 -2.54 -18.41
C LYS A 210 55.91 -3.59 -19.33
#